data_238ffcab08a9c38ba8274368a1c8f5c8
#
_entry.id   238ffcab08a9c38ba8274368a1c8f5c8
#
_cell.length_a   1.000
_cell.length_b   1.000
_cell.length_c   1.000
_cell.angle_alpha   90.00
_cell.angle_beta   90.00
_cell.angle_gamma   90.00
#
_symmetry.space_group_name_H-M   'P 1'
#
loop_
_entity.id
_entity.type
_entity.pdbx_description
1 polymer ?
#
loop_
_entity_poly.entity_id
_entity_poly.type
_entity_poly.pdbx_seq_one_letter_code
_entity_poly.pdbx_strand_id
1 'polypeptide(L)'
;MQRAFLRLISALALTWVCSSPAPVVAQTPAEDHAANIGMILHMHRMRAFHDVDTGTQSTPPVIGQNTTDEDPTGTISTFQPGGNTHTAGNPFFQNLGTNGRTCFTCHQPATGWGVSAQSVQDRFNASSGADPIFRLVDGATCPTDDVSSLDKKSQAYSLLLSKGLIRIGLPIPAGAEFKVSVISDPYNCSTNPATGLISPTNATSGIVSIYRRPLPSTNLGFLDPEDPTNVTGIMWDGREPSLESQANDATMGHAQANTPLSDAQQQEIVNFETGLFTAQNFDNAAKNLHADGATGGPVDLQGQLADFFPGINDPFSPTFNPNVFNLYQAWSNLPGKGGINVDRESVARGETVFNTTKINITGVGGLNDMTGFCGTCHDDPNVGNHSKKLPLNIGIADANPPALDVSELPLFMLCGVVVTDPGKALISGKCADVGKFKGPILRGLAARAPYFHNGSAATLMDVVNFYNQRFKIGFTDQQKQDLVNFLNTL
;
A
#
# COMPACT_ATOMS: atom_id res chain seq x y z
N MET A 1 -38.97 78.79 16.02
CA MET A 1 -38.23 80.02 15.69
C MET A 1 -37.08 79.60 14.82
N GLN A 2 -37.22 79.90 13.61
CA GLN A 2 -36.42 80.78 12.72
C GLN A 2 -34.98 80.28 12.52
N ARG A 3 -34.78 79.80 11.31
CA ARG A 3 -33.96 80.37 10.20
C ARG A 3 -32.45 80.02 10.32
N ALA A 4 -31.66 79.75 9.37
CA ALA A 4 -31.73 79.93 7.93
C ALA A 4 -30.64 79.07 7.25
N PHE A 5 -30.93 78.69 6.05
CA PHE A 5 -30.11 78.53 4.80
C PHE A 5 -28.67 79.08 4.87
N LEU A 6 -27.68 78.23 4.36
CA LEU A 6 -26.87 78.69 3.24
C LEU A 6 -26.30 77.52 2.48
N ARG A 7 -26.44 77.55 1.17
CA ARG A 7 -25.80 76.70 0.17
C ARG A 7 -24.33 77.10 0.01
N LEU A 8 -23.45 76.18 -0.22
CA LEU A 8 -22.40 76.38 -1.22
C LEU A 8 -21.97 75.04 -1.85
N ILE A 9 -21.86 75.06 -3.17
CA ILE A 9 -21.43 74.09 -4.13
C ILE A 9 -19.89 73.99 -4.04
N SER A 10 -19.29 72.83 -4.14
CA SER A 10 -18.22 72.57 -5.11
C SER A 10 -17.43 71.30 -4.89
N ALA A 11 -17.21 70.67 -6.03
CA ALA A 11 -16.07 69.84 -6.46
C ALA A 11 -15.98 68.42 -5.96
N LEU A 12 -16.52 67.53 -6.83
CA LEU A 12 -16.04 66.15 -6.98
C LEU A 12 -14.56 66.19 -7.38
N ALA A 13 -13.69 65.67 -6.53
CA ALA A 13 -12.37 65.20 -6.94
C ALA A 13 -12.40 63.67 -7.01
N LEU A 14 -12.51 63.13 -8.19
CA LEU A 14 -12.24 61.72 -8.48
C LEU A 14 -10.75 61.48 -8.28
N THR A 15 -10.38 60.83 -7.17
CA THR A 15 -9.04 60.23 -7.03
C THR A 15 -9.08 58.86 -7.67
N TRP A 16 -8.47 58.72 -8.83
CA TRP A 16 -8.10 57.46 -9.43
C TRP A 16 -7.04 56.78 -8.52
N VAL A 17 -7.43 55.71 -7.87
CA VAL A 17 -6.45 54.81 -7.23
C VAL A 17 -5.95 53.89 -8.34
N CYS A 18 -4.76 54.16 -8.86
CA CYS A 18 -4.00 53.22 -9.65
C CYS A 18 -3.63 52.05 -8.76
N SER A 19 -4.38 50.94 -8.83
CA SER A 19 -3.92 49.65 -8.35
C SER A 19 -2.83 49.14 -9.30
N SER A 20 -1.58 49.20 -8.86
CA SER A 20 -0.47 48.55 -9.52
C SER A 20 -0.70 47.05 -9.48
N PRO A 21 -0.59 46.31 -10.59
CA PRO A 21 -0.59 44.86 -10.55
C PRO A 21 0.62 44.39 -9.76
N ALA A 22 0.42 43.40 -8.89
CA ALA A 22 1.50 42.69 -8.22
C ALA A 22 2.50 42.16 -9.28
N PRO A 23 3.82 42.17 -8.99
CA PRO A 23 4.78 41.64 -9.93
C PRO A 23 4.50 40.14 -10.13
N VAL A 24 4.21 39.76 -11.36
CA VAL A 24 4.28 38.36 -11.80
C VAL A 24 5.76 37.98 -11.69
N VAL A 25 6.09 37.12 -10.73
CA VAL A 25 7.40 36.50 -10.65
C VAL A 25 7.50 35.60 -11.88
N ALA A 26 8.23 36.02 -12.87
CA ALA A 26 8.56 35.18 -14.02
C ALA A 26 9.42 34.02 -13.48
N GLN A 27 8.94 32.78 -13.61
CA GLN A 27 9.74 31.60 -13.36
C GLN A 27 10.98 31.64 -14.25
N THR A 28 12.13 31.36 -13.67
CA THR A 28 13.38 31.40 -14.41
C THR A 28 13.46 30.22 -15.38
N PRO A 29 14.11 30.38 -16.56
CA PRO A 29 14.24 29.28 -17.53
C PRO A 29 14.93 28.02 -17.01
N ALA A 30 15.61 28.12 -15.86
CA ALA A 30 16.26 26.98 -15.20
C ALA A 30 15.28 26.05 -14.46
N GLU A 31 14.19 26.59 -13.90
CA GLU A 31 13.16 25.79 -13.23
C GLU A 31 12.30 25.00 -14.23
N ASP A 32 11.96 25.62 -15.35
CA ASP A 32 11.26 24.93 -16.45
C ASP A 32 12.13 23.85 -17.11
N HIS A 33 13.46 24.04 -17.13
CA HIS A 33 14.38 23.04 -17.69
C HIS A 33 14.55 21.82 -16.78
N ALA A 34 14.60 22.02 -15.46
CA ALA A 34 14.68 20.94 -14.47
C ALA A 34 13.39 20.12 -14.43
N ALA A 35 12.22 20.77 -14.48
CA ALA A 35 10.93 20.10 -14.55
C ALA A 35 10.77 19.29 -15.86
N ASN A 36 11.18 19.85 -16.99
CA ASN A 36 11.15 19.17 -18.29
C ASN A 36 12.15 18.00 -18.37
N ILE A 37 13.36 18.14 -17.79
CA ILE A 37 14.33 17.04 -17.76
C ILE A 37 13.84 15.91 -16.85
N GLY A 38 13.26 16.20 -15.69
CA GLY A 38 12.64 15.22 -14.82
C GLY A 38 11.51 14.46 -15.51
N MET A 39 10.62 15.18 -16.19
CA MET A 39 9.50 14.58 -16.93
C MET A 39 9.99 13.77 -18.15
N ILE A 40 11.00 14.23 -18.86
CA ILE A 40 11.59 13.51 -20.01
C ILE A 40 12.34 12.25 -19.54
N LEU A 41 13.08 12.32 -18.43
CA LEU A 41 13.77 11.15 -17.85
C LEU A 41 12.78 10.14 -17.29
N HIS A 42 11.71 10.58 -16.65
CA HIS A 42 10.62 9.72 -16.20
C HIS A 42 9.93 9.02 -17.39
N MET A 43 9.59 9.75 -18.43
CA MET A 43 9.03 9.20 -19.66
C MET A 43 10.00 8.26 -20.42
N HIS A 44 11.31 8.49 -20.38
CA HIS A 44 12.29 7.60 -21.02
C HIS A 44 12.50 6.30 -20.22
N ARG A 45 12.46 6.33 -18.89
CA ARG A 45 12.56 5.11 -18.06
C ARG A 45 11.27 4.28 -18.11
N MET A 46 10.11 4.91 -18.11
CA MET A 46 8.83 4.21 -18.32
C MET A 46 8.79 3.55 -19.71
N ARG A 47 9.40 4.16 -20.75
CA ARG A 47 9.49 3.57 -22.10
C ARG A 47 10.37 2.32 -22.16
N ALA A 48 11.33 2.13 -21.26
CA ALA A 48 12.18 0.92 -21.26
C ALA A 48 11.41 -0.35 -20.91
N PHE A 49 10.22 -0.22 -20.29
CA PHE A 49 9.37 -1.34 -19.88
C PHE A 49 8.02 -1.40 -20.60
N HIS A 50 7.76 -0.48 -21.55
CA HIS A 50 6.54 -0.51 -22.35
C HIS A 50 6.85 -0.87 -23.79
N ASP A 51 6.09 -1.82 -24.34
CA ASP A 51 6.10 -2.06 -25.78
C ASP A 51 5.53 -0.81 -26.47
N VAL A 52 6.36 -0.16 -27.25
CA VAL A 52 6.05 1.13 -27.90
C VAL A 52 4.85 1.04 -28.86
N ASP A 53 4.60 -0.18 -29.40
CA ASP A 53 3.51 -0.40 -30.36
C ASP A 53 2.16 -0.71 -29.72
N THR A 54 2.13 -1.29 -28.50
CA THR A 54 0.87 -1.73 -27.86
C THR A 54 0.53 -0.99 -26.59
N GLY A 55 1.46 -0.16 -26.04
CA GLY A 55 1.29 0.53 -24.75
C GLY A 55 1.21 -0.43 -23.57
N THR A 56 1.51 -1.70 -23.77
CA THR A 56 1.57 -2.72 -22.72
C THR A 56 2.97 -2.78 -22.12
N GLN A 57 3.04 -3.07 -20.83
CA GLN A 57 4.33 -3.23 -20.17
C GLN A 57 5.02 -4.51 -20.62
N SER A 58 6.22 -4.39 -21.18
CA SER A 58 7.05 -5.54 -21.55
C SER A 58 7.79 -6.10 -20.33
N THR A 59 7.83 -7.42 -20.22
CA THR A 59 8.68 -8.09 -19.24
C THR A 59 10.15 -7.92 -19.65
N PRO A 60 11.04 -7.39 -18.79
CA PRO A 60 12.46 -7.30 -19.13
C PRO A 60 13.06 -8.71 -19.24
N PRO A 61 14.05 -8.94 -20.10
CA PRO A 61 14.65 -10.28 -20.28
C PRO A 61 15.41 -10.77 -19.04
N VAL A 62 15.83 -9.85 -18.18
CA VAL A 62 16.57 -10.13 -16.95
C VAL A 62 16.14 -9.16 -15.87
N ILE A 63 15.85 -9.67 -14.68
CA ILE A 63 15.83 -8.88 -13.44
C ILE A 63 17.24 -8.95 -12.86
N GLY A 64 17.90 -7.78 -12.72
CA GLY A 64 19.27 -7.71 -12.22
C GLY A 64 19.39 -8.10 -10.75
N GLN A 65 20.59 -8.56 -10.35
CA GLN A 65 20.90 -8.82 -8.95
C GLN A 65 20.63 -7.59 -8.05
N ASN A 66 20.91 -6.41 -8.56
CA ASN A 66 20.55 -5.13 -7.96
C ASN A 66 19.72 -4.35 -8.98
N THR A 67 18.49 -4.05 -8.63
CA THR A 67 17.58 -3.20 -9.40
C THR A 67 17.28 -1.95 -8.59
N THR A 68 17.25 -0.80 -9.24
CA THR A 68 16.91 0.48 -8.61
C THR A 68 15.91 1.21 -9.49
N ASP A 69 14.82 1.64 -8.91
CA ASP A 69 13.74 2.36 -9.57
C ASP A 69 13.44 3.65 -8.83
N GLU A 70 13.01 4.67 -9.55
CA GLU A 70 12.57 5.94 -8.95
C GLU A 70 11.19 5.78 -8.31
N ASP A 71 10.99 6.45 -7.17
CA ASP A 71 9.72 6.60 -6.48
C ASP A 71 9.50 8.06 -6.06
N PRO A 72 8.32 8.44 -5.54
CA PRO A 72 8.02 9.84 -5.21
C PRO A 72 8.97 10.49 -4.21
N THR A 73 9.66 9.73 -3.37
CA THR A 73 10.54 10.24 -2.31
C THR A 73 12.02 9.99 -2.55
N GLY A 74 12.37 9.24 -3.61
CA GLY A 74 13.75 8.93 -3.92
C GLY A 74 13.92 7.74 -4.84
N THR A 75 14.55 6.67 -4.35
CA THR A 75 14.67 5.41 -5.10
C THR A 75 14.45 4.20 -4.19
N ILE A 76 13.68 3.26 -4.71
CA ILE A 76 13.54 1.92 -4.16
C ILE A 76 14.50 0.97 -4.86
N SER A 77 15.09 0.05 -4.12
CA SER A 77 15.99 -0.95 -4.69
C SER A 77 15.61 -2.36 -4.26
N THR A 78 15.85 -3.30 -5.17
CA THR A 78 15.71 -4.74 -4.92
C THR A 78 17.07 -5.41 -5.05
N PHE A 79 17.41 -6.25 -4.09
CA PHE A 79 18.60 -7.10 -4.08
C PHE A 79 18.20 -8.56 -4.13
N GLN A 80 18.90 -9.33 -4.97
CA GLN A 80 18.75 -10.78 -5.13
C GLN A 80 20.09 -11.45 -4.81
N PRO A 81 20.28 -12.08 -3.64
CA PRO A 81 21.54 -12.74 -3.29
C PRO A 81 21.90 -13.89 -4.24
N GLY A 82 20.90 -14.52 -4.89
CA GLY A 82 21.08 -15.57 -5.88
C GLY A 82 21.61 -15.10 -7.25
N GLY A 83 21.77 -13.78 -7.47
CA GLY A 83 22.19 -13.22 -8.74
C GLY A 83 21.03 -12.77 -9.63
N ASN A 84 21.29 -12.66 -10.93
CA ASN A 84 20.28 -12.22 -11.90
C ASN A 84 19.23 -13.30 -12.16
N THR A 85 17.98 -12.91 -12.34
CA THR A 85 16.90 -13.79 -12.77
C THR A 85 16.61 -13.60 -14.27
N HIS A 86 16.73 -14.67 -15.05
CA HIS A 86 16.29 -14.71 -16.45
C HIS A 86 14.79 -14.97 -16.52
N THR A 87 14.03 -14.01 -17.05
CA THR A 87 12.57 -14.03 -17.00
C THR A 87 11.93 -15.04 -17.96
N ALA A 88 12.59 -15.35 -19.08
CA ALA A 88 12.06 -16.25 -20.10
C ALA A 88 11.79 -17.68 -19.61
N GLY A 89 12.53 -18.15 -18.59
CA GLY A 89 12.37 -19.49 -18.02
C GLY A 89 11.56 -19.53 -16.72
N ASN A 90 11.32 -18.38 -16.07
CA ASN A 90 10.72 -18.35 -14.75
C ASN A 90 9.18 -18.17 -14.85
N PRO A 91 8.39 -19.05 -14.25
CA PRO A 91 6.92 -19.02 -14.30
C PRO A 91 6.28 -17.71 -13.80
N PHE A 92 6.90 -16.98 -12.87
CA PHE A 92 6.43 -15.69 -12.40
C PHE A 92 6.21 -14.68 -13.54
N PHE A 93 6.99 -14.77 -14.60
CA PHE A 93 6.95 -13.87 -15.77
C PHE A 93 6.19 -14.44 -16.96
N GLN A 94 5.67 -15.66 -16.86
CA GLN A 94 4.99 -16.33 -17.97
C GLN A 94 3.47 -16.18 -17.88
N ASN A 95 2.83 -16.09 -19.04
CA ASN A 95 1.38 -16.17 -19.12
C ASN A 95 0.95 -17.63 -18.93
N LEU A 96 0.64 -18.01 -17.71
CA LEU A 96 0.19 -19.35 -17.32
C LEU A 96 -1.34 -19.50 -17.34
N GLY A 97 -2.04 -18.41 -17.61
CA GLY A 97 -3.50 -18.37 -17.68
C GLY A 97 -4.04 -18.11 -19.09
N THR A 98 -5.29 -17.64 -19.15
CA THR A 98 -5.99 -17.43 -20.43
C THR A 98 -6.20 -15.94 -20.74
N ASN A 99 -5.92 -15.03 -19.81
CA ASN A 99 -6.25 -13.61 -19.96
C ASN A 99 -5.05 -12.69 -20.23
N GLY A 100 -3.86 -13.27 -20.49
CA GLY A 100 -2.63 -12.54 -20.82
C GLY A 100 -1.87 -11.96 -19.64
N ARG A 101 -2.28 -12.26 -18.38
CA ARG A 101 -1.60 -11.82 -17.17
C ARG A 101 -0.48 -12.77 -16.77
N THR A 102 0.57 -12.19 -16.21
CA THR A 102 1.63 -12.86 -15.45
C THR A 102 1.62 -12.31 -14.02
N CYS A 103 2.37 -12.91 -13.08
CA CYS A 103 2.55 -12.30 -11.75
C CYS A 103 3.17 -10.90 -11.89
N PHE A 104 4.14 -10.75 -12.81
CA PHE A 104 4.78 -9.46 -13.11
C PHE A 104 3.80 -8.38 -13.61
N THR A 105 2.62 -8.75 -14.10
CA THR A 105 1.58 -7.75 -14.47
C THR A 105 1.23 -6.82 -13.32
N CYS A 106 1.20 -7.33 -12.08
CA CYS A 106 0.88 -6.55 -10.88
C CYS A 106 2.10 -6.33 -9.97
N HIS A 107 3.05 -7.25 -9.96
CA HIS A 107 4.19 -7.22 -9.04
C HIS A 107 5.44 -6.74 -9.75
N GLN A 108 5.74 -5.43 -9.62
CA GLN A 108 6.83 -4.76 -10.34
C GLN A 108 7.83 -4.11 -9.41
N PRO A 109 9.15 -4.10 -9.76
CA PRO A 109 10.20 -3.52 -8.92
C PRO A 109 9.91 -2.07 -8.52
N ALA A 110 9.54 -1.24 -9.49
CA ALA A 110 9.28 0.20 -9.29
C ALA A 110 8.14 0.51 -8.30
N THR A 111 7.30 -0.47 -7.98
CA THR A 111 6.23 -0.35 -6.99
C THR A 111 6.47 -1.25 -5.77
N GLY A 112 7.74 -1.58 -5.51
CA GLY A 112 8.12 -2.45 -4.41
C GLY A 112 7.47 -3.84 -4.52
N TRP A 113 7.37 -4.38 -5.75
CA TRP A 113 6.74 -5.66 -6.07
C TRP A 113 5.28 -5.75 -5.64
N GLY A 114 4.60 -4.61 -5.68
CA GLY A 114 3.16 -4.47 -5.40
C GLY A 114 2.49 -3.67 -6.50
N VAL A 115 1.45 -2.89 -6.13
CA VAL A 115 0.72 -1.99 -7.01
C VAL A 115 0.63 -0.61 -6.36
N SER A 116 0.89 0.46 -7.10
CA SER A 116 0.54 1.83 -6.70
C SER A 116 -0.55 2.39 -7.61
N ALA A 117 -1.40 3.26 -7.08
CA ALA A 117 -2.43 3.91 -7.89
C ALA A 117 -1.82 4.73 -9.03
N GLN A 118 -0.70 5.43 -8.77
CA GLN A 118 0.00 6.20 -9.79
C GLN A 118 0.48 5.33 -10.96
N SER A 119 1.15 4.20 -10.67
CA SER A 119 1.60 3.28 -11.71
C SER A 119 0.44 2.74 -12.56
N VAL A 120 -0.71 2.45 -11.93
CA VAL A 120 -1.91 2.01 -12.66
C VAL A 120 -2.44 3.11 -13.57
N GLN A 121 -2.51 4.37 -13.11
CA GLN A 121 -2.94 5.52 -13.92
C GLN A 121 -2.01 5.73 -15.11
N ASP A 122 -0.70 5.65 -14.91
CA ASP A 122 0.29 5.79 -15.97
C ASP A 122 0.11 4.71 -17.05
N ARG A 123 -0.10 3.46 -16.63
CA ARG A 123 -0.38 2.33 -17.53
C ARG A 123 -1.73 2.48 -18.25
N PHE A 124 -2.74 3.00 -17.56
CA PHE A 124 -4.04 3.28 -18.20
C PHE A 124 -3.89 4.31 -19.32
N ASN A 125 -3.19 5.40 -19.03
CA ASN A 125 -2.97 6.49 -19.99
C ASN A 125 -2.12 6.00 -21.19
N ALA A 126 -1.04 5.25 -20.93
CA ALA A 126 -0.14 4.74 -21.96
C ALA A 126 -0.82 3.73 -22.90
N SER A 127 -1.70 2.88 -22.36
CA SER A 127 -2.35 1.78 -23.09
C SER A 127 -3.80 2.08 -23.51
N SER A 128 -4.36 3.23 -23.12
CA SER A 128 -5.81 3.50 -23.22
C SER A 128 -6.65 2.38 -22.59
N GLY A 129 -6.18 1.86 -21.44
CA GLY A 129 -6.80 0.77 -20.69
C GLY A 129 -6.76 -0.59 -21.42
N ALA A 130 -5.75 -0.84 -22.26
CA ALA A 130 -5.53 -2.12 -22.93
C ALA A 130 -4.53 -3.02 -22.17
N ASP A 131 -3.74 -2.45 -21.27
CA ASP A 131 -2.78 -3.20 -20.45
C ASP A 131 -3.46 -4.38 -19.73
N PRO A 132 -2.80 -5.56 -19.61
CA PRO A 132 -3.37 -6.74 -18.97
C PRO A 132 -3.85 -6.56 -17.52
N ILE A 133 -3.40 -5.53 -16.80
CA ILE A 133 -3.93 -5.24 -15.46
C ILE A 133 -5.42 -4.87 -15.49
N PHE A 134 -5.90 -4.31 -16.63
CA PHE A 134 -7.30 -3.92 -16.82
C PHE A 134 -8.12 -5.10 -17.36
N ARG A 135 -8.53 -5.99 -16.48
CA ARG A 135 -9.43 -7.11 -16.77
C ARG A 135 -10.66 -7.07 -15.88
N LEU A 136 -11.82 -7.44 -16.45
CA LEU A 136 -13.10 -7.44 -15.72
C LEU A 136 -13.11 -8.41 -14.54
N VAL A 137 -12.30 -9.46 -14.58
CA VAL A 137 -12.30 -10.51 -13.54
C VAL A 137 -12.07 -9.94 -12.15
N ASP A 138 -11.18 -8.96 -12.01
CA ASP A 138 -10.78 -8.40 -10.72
C ASP A 138 -10.33 -6.93 -10.77
N GLY A 139 -9.95 -6.39 -11.93
CA GLY A 139 -9.57 -4.99 -12.09
C GLY A 139 -10.78 -4.06 -12.08
N ALA A 140 -11.92 -4.53 -12.53
CA ALA A 140 -13.15 -3.75 -12.56
C ALA A 140 -13.88 -3.75 -11.20
N THR A 141 -14.61 -2.67 -10.93
CA THR A 141 -15.49 -2.57 -9.76
C THR A 141 -16.61 -3.60 -9.81
N CYS A 142 -17.18 -3.85 -10.99
CA CYS A 142 -18.10 -4.95 -11.24
C CYS A 142 -17.60 -5.83 -12.39
N PRO A 143 -17.78 -7.15 -12.33
CA PRO A 143 -17.33 -8.05 -13.40
C PRO A 143 -18.14 -7.89 -14.70
N THR A 144 -19.25 -7.17 -14.66
CA THR A 144 -20.14 -6.92 -15.79
C THR A 144 -20.09 -5.48 -16.29
N ASP A 145 -19.11 -4.70 -15.84
CA ASP A 145 -18.95 -3.31 -16.26
C ASP A 145 -18.73 -3.18 -17.78
N ASP A 146 -19.27 -2.11 -18.32
CA ASP A 146 -19.06 -1.78 -19.72
C ASP A 146 -17.67 -1.17 -19.93
N VAL A 147 -16.88 -1.77 -20.80
CA VAL A 147 -15.52 -1.34 -21.16
C VAL A 147 -15.38 -0.99 -22.66
N SER A 148 -16.49 -0.66 -23.31
CA SER A 148 -16.56 -0.43 -24.76
C SER A 148 -15.91 0.88 -25.22
N SER A 149 -15.72 1.85 -24.31
CA SER A 149 -15.06 3.13 -24.60
C SER A 149 -14.06 3.48 -23.50
N LEU A 150 -13.19 4.47 -23.74
CA LEU A 150 -12.20 4.91 -22.76
C LEU A 150 -12.86 5.43 -21.48
N ASP A 151 -13.93 6.21 -21.61
CA ASP A 151 -14.69 6.73 -20.46
C ASP A 151 -15.33 5.58 -19.65
N LYS A 152 -15.87 4.57 -20.34
CA LYS A 152 -16.43 3.38 -19.70
C LYS A 152 -15.36 2.55 -18.98
N LYS A 153 -14.19 2.37 -19.59
CA LYS A 153 -13.04 1.74 -18.95
C LYS A 153 -12.60 2.51 -17.69
N SER A 154 -12.52 3.84 -17.76
CA SER A 154 -12.15 4.66 -16.61
C SER A 154 -13.14 4.51 -15.45
N GLN A 155 -14.44 4.41 -15.74
CA GLN A 155 -15.47 4.14 -14.73
C GLN A 155 -15.36 2.72 -14.17
N ALA A 156 -15.25 1.71 -15.03
CA ALA A 156 -15.13 0.31 -14.65
C ALA A 156 -13.91 0.03 -13.75
N TYR A 157 -12.79 0.68 -14.03
CA TYR A 157 -11.54 0.49 -13.29
C TYR A 157 -11.28 1.58 -12.23
N SER A 158 -12.31 2.31 -11.79
CA SER A 158 -12.16 3.48 -10.92
C SER A 158 -11.44 3.18 -9.60
N LEU A 159 -11.76 2.10 -8.90
CA LEU A 159 -11.08 1.70 -7.65
C LEU A 159 -9.63 1.25 -7.90
N LEU A 160 -9.36 0.58 -9.00
CA LEU A 160 -7.99 0.22 -9.38
C LEU A 160 -7.16 1.47 -9.70
N LEU A 161 -7.75 2.44 -10.41
CA LEU A 161 -7.11 3.71 -10.78
C LEU A 161 -6.90 4.64 -9.57
N SER A 162 -7.88 4.75 -8.67
CA SER A 162 -7.81 5.70 -7.54
C SER A 162 -7.06 5.14 -6.33
N LYS A 163 -7.19 3.84 -6.07
CA LYS A 163 -6.73 3.21 -4.82
C LYS A 163 -5.83 1.98 -5.02
N GLY A 164 -5.56 1.57 -6.25
CA GLY A 164 -4.81 0.35 -6.54
C GLY A 164 -5.50 -0.92 -6.02
N LEU A 165 -6.83 -0.90 -6.00
CA LEU A 165 -7.64 -2.02 -5.48
C LEU A 165 -8.03 -2.97 -6.59
N ILE A 166 -7.97 -4.26 -6.27
CA ILE A 166 -8.59 -5.31 -7.08
C ILE A 166 -9.78 -5.91 -6.32
N ARG A 167 -10.76 -6.42 -7.08
CA ARG A 167 -11.92 -7.12 -6.56
C ARG A 167 -11.56 -8.58 -6.26
N ILE A 168 -11.89 -9.05 -5.07
CA ILE A 168 -11.66 -10.42 -4.63
C ILE A 168 -13.00 -11.02 -4.21
N GLY A 169 -13.36 -12.15 -4.83
CA GLY A 169 -14.55 -12.91 -4.47
C GLY A 169 -14.22 -14.00 -3.45
N LEU A 170 -14.80 -13.94 -2.26
CA LEU A 170 -14.63 -14.98 -1.24
C LEU A 170 -15.98 -15.62 -0.90
N PRO A 171 -16.03 -16.95 -0.77
CA PRO A 171 -17.26 -17.63 -0.36
C PRO A 171 -17.55 -17.34 1.12
N ILE A 172 -18.86 -17.29 1.47
CA ILE A 172 -19.28 -17.37 2.87
C ILE A 172 -19.02 -18.80 3.34
N PRO A 173 -18.25 -18.99 4.43
CA PRO A 173 -17.95 -20.32 4.95
C PRO A 173 -19.22 -21.11 5.30
N ALA A 174 -19.23 -22.39 5.01
CA ALA A 174 -20.32 -23.26 5.44
C ALA A 174 -20.40 -23.29 6.98
N GLY A 175 -21.59 -23.07 7.52
CA GLY A 175 -21.81 -23.03 8.97
C GLY A 175 -21.31 -21.73 9.64
N ALA A 176 -21.11 -20.65 8.87
CA ALA A 176 -20.75 -19.35 9.44
C ALA A 176 -21.76 -18.89 10.51
N GLU A 177 -21.25 -18.25 11.55
CA GLU A 177 -22.06 -17.69 12.67
C GLU A 177 -22.92 -16.49 12.23
N PHE A 178 -22.79 -16.04 10.98
CA PHE A 178 -23.38 -14.81 10.48
C PHE A 178 -24.02 -14.96 9.10
N LYS A 179 -24.82 -13.98 8.78
CA LYS A 179 -25.30 -13.68 7.42
C LYS A 179 -24.63 -12.39 6.97
N VAL A 180 -24.38 -12.26 5.69
CA VAL A 180 -23.84 -11.02 5.10
C VAL A 180 -24.96 -10.29 4.35
N SER A 181 -25.12 -9.00 4.64
CA SER A 181 -26.04 -8.12 3.91
C SER A 181 -25.24 -6.95 3.34
N VAL A 182 -25.50 -6.55 2.10
CA VAL A 182 -24.98 -5.32 1.53
C VAL A 182 -25.81 -4.15 2.03
N ILE A 183 -25.18 -3.17 2.69
CA ILE A 183 -25.83 -1.96 3.20
C ILE A 183 -25.67 -0.79 2.23
N SER A 184 -24.51 -0.71 1.58
CA SER A 184 -24.23 0.29 0.56
C SER A 184 -23.39 -0.34 -0.54
N ASP A 185 -23.72 -0.01 -1.77
CA ASP A 185 -22.99 -0.43 -2.96
C ASP A 185 -22.92 0.75 -3.93
N PRO A 186 -21.81 1.51 -3.90
CA PRO A 186 -21.64 2.68 -4.77
C PRO A 186 -21.66 2.36 -6.28
N TYR A 187 -21.46 1.10 -6.64
CA TYR A 187 -21.29 0.66 -8.02
C TYR A 187 -22.48 -0.15 -8.59
N ASN A 188 -23.51 -0.39 -7.77
CA ASN A 188 -24.65 -1.23 -8.12
C ASN A 188 -24.29 -2.65 -8.61
N CYS A 189 -23.20 -3.23 -8.08
CA CYS A 189 -22.76 -4.58 -8.39
C CYS A 189 -23.63 -5.66 -7.74
N SER A 190 -24.39 -5.30 -6.71
CA SER A 190 -25.18 -6.22 -5.89
C SER A 190 -26.40 -6.83 -6.59
N THR A 191 -26.78 -6.32 -7.75
CA THR A 191 -27.96 -6.77 -8.49
C THR A 191 -27.79 -8.10 -9.20
N ASN A 192 -26.55 -8.60 -9.33
CA ASN A 192 -26.28 -9.88 -9.97
C ASN A 192 -25.60 -10.85 -8.99
N PRO A 193 -26.35 -11.78 -8.38
CA PRO A 193 -25.83 -12.73 -7.39
C PRO A 193 -24.80 -13.72 -7.96
N ALA A 194 -24.72 -13.89 -9.29
CA ALA A 194 -23.76 -14.82 -9.91
C ALA A 194 -22.40 -14.19 -10.17
N THR A 195 -22.32 -12.87 -10.34
CA THR A 195 -21.11 -12.19 -10.84
C THR A 195 -20.72 -10.93 -10.06
N GLY A 196 -21.58 -10.47 -9.14
CA GLY A 196 -21.39 -9.21 -8.41
C GLY A 196 -21.10 -9.41 -6.93
N LEU A 197 -21.43 -8.35 -6.18
CA LEU A 197 -21.55 -8.45 -4.75
C LEU A 197 -22.69 -9.40 -4.40
N ILE A 198 -22.69 -9.90 -3.18
CA ILE A 198 -23.82 -10.70 -2.70
C ILE A 198 -25.13 -9.92 -2.85
N SER A 199 -26.21 -10.66 -3.08
CA SER A 199 -27.57 -10.13 -3.05
C SER A 199 -27.74 -9.18 -1.84
N PRO A 200 -28.39 -8.02 -1.99
CA PRO A 200 -28.67 -7.07 -0.91
C PRO A 200 -29.51 -7.66 0.24
N THR A 201 -30.00 -8.88 0.09
CA THR A 201 -30.74 -9.61 1.14
C THR A 201 -29.80 -10.56 1.90
N ASN A 202 -30.05 -10.74 3.19
CA ASN A 202 -29.31 -11.62 4.11
C ASN A 202 -28.83 -12.92 3.45
N ALA A 203 -27.56 -12.98 3.08
CA ALA A 203 -26.95 -14.14 2.44
C ALA A 203 -26.30 -15.06 3.50
N THR A 204 -26.59 -16.35 3.37
CA THR A 204 -25.97 -17.42 4.19
C THR A 204 -24.99 -18.26 3.37
N SER A 205 -24.95 -18.06 2.07
CA SER A 205 -24.08 -18.73 1.11
C SER A 205 -23.86 -17.85 -0.10
N GLY A 206 -22.86 -18.15 -0.91
CA GLY A 206 -22.51 -17.38 -2.09
C GLY A 206 -21.15 -16.69 -1.93
N ILE A 207 -20.83 -15.80 -2.84
CA ILE A 207 -19.54 -15.10 -2.89
C ILE A 207 -19.71 -13.64 -2.48
N VAL A 208 -18.88 -13.17 -1.56
CA VAL A 208 -18.76 -11.74 -1.19
C VAL A 208 -17.63 -11.13 -2.00
N SER A 209 -17.92 -10.11 -2.79
CA SER A 209 -16.91 -9.31 -3.45
C SER A 209 -16.41 -8.21 -2.53
N ILE A 210 -15.12 -8.22 -2.24
CA ILE A 210 -14.40 -7.25 -1.43
C ILE A 210 -13.28 -6.65 -2.25
N TYR A 211 -12.77 -5.47 -1.84
CA TYR A 211 -11.77 -4.73 -2.60
C TYR A 211 -10.52 -4.57 -1.77
N ARG A 212 -9.41 -5.11 -2.26
CA ARG A 212 -8.13 -5.13 -1.54
C ARG A 212 -6.96 -4.76 -2.43
N ARG A 213 -5.96 -4.19 -1.83
CA ARG A 213 -4.68 -3.95 -2.48
C ARG A 213 -3.88 -5.25 -2.58
N PRO A 214 -3.26 -5.55 -3.72
CA PRO A 214 -2.26 -6.61 -3.80
C PRO A 214 -1.15 -6.39 -2.76
N LEU A 215 -0.78 -7.44 -2.05
CA LEU A 215 0.39 -7.43 -1.17
C LEU A 215 1.66 -7.55 -2.02
N PRO A 216 2.80 -6.98 -1.57
CA PRO A 216 4.06 -7.15 -2.27
C PRO A 216 4.54 -8.60 -2.34
N SER A 217 5.13 -8.98 -3.48
CA SER A 217 5.82 -10.28 -3.69
C SER A 217 7.32 -10.14 -3.43
N THR A 218 7.70 -9.51 -2.33
CA THR A 218 9.09 -9.32 -1.90
C THR A 218 9.19 -9.37 -0.38
N ASN A 219 10.38 -9.62 0.13
CA ASN A 219 10.65 -9.75 1.56
C ASN A 219 9.91 -10.93 2.20
N LEU A 220 9.46 -11.90 1.37
CA LEU A 220 8.61 -13.00 1.84
C LEU A 220 9.38 -14.03 2.67
N GLY A 221 10.71 -14.05 2.61
CA GLY A 221 11.54 -14.84 3.52
C GLY A 221 11.29 -14.54 5.00
N PHE A 222 10.81 -13.34 5.32
CA PHE A 222 10.43 -12.95 6.71
C PHE A 222 9.01 -13.37 7.10
N LEU A 223 8.30 -14.14 6.29
CA LEU A 223 6.99 -14.69 6.67
C LEU A 223 7.08 -16.10 7.24
N ASP A 224 8.18 -16.82 6.99
CA ASP A 224 8.39 -18.22 7.28
C ASP A 224 7.13 -19.08 7.03
N PRO A 225 6.83 -19.34 5.76
CA PRO A 225 5.63 -20.11 5.41
C PRO A 225 5.72 -21.59 5.81
N GLU A 226 6.92 -22.08 6.14
CA GLU A 226 7.15 -23.48 6.48
C GLU A 226 6.85 -23.81 7.96
N ASP A 227 6.61 -22.79 8.80
CA ASP A 227 6.26 -23.02 10.20
C ASP A 227 4.83 -23.60 10.31
N PRO A 228 4.65 -24.87 10.71
CA PRO A 228 3.34 -25.49 10.89
C PRO A 228 2.55 -24.88 12.06
N THR A 229 3.18 -24.08 12.92
CA THR A 229 2.50 -23.30 13.97
C THR A 229 1.99 -21.96 13.44
N ASN A 230 2.21 -21.69 12.16
CA ASN A 230 1.82 -20.49 11.46
C ASN A 230 0.31 -20.41 11.22
N VAL A 231 -0.43 -20.02 12.22
CA VAL A 231 -1.90 -20.04 12.25
C VAL A 231 -2.55 -18.94 11.40
N THR A 232 -1.79 -17.96 10.89
CA THR A 232 -2.39 -16.81 10.18
C THR A 232 -2.28 -16.89 8.67
N GLY A 233 -1.45 -17.80 8.14
CA GLY A 233 -1.28 -17.95 6.69
C GLY A 233 -0.82 -16.68 5.97
N ILE A 234 -0.93 -16.69 4.66
CA ILE A 234 -0.55 -15.62 3.74
C ILE A 234 -1.83 -14.88 3.29
N MET A 235 -1.70 -13.74 2.64
CA MET A 235 -2.74 -12.79 2.29
C MET A 235 -3.22 -11.93 3.48
N TRP A 236 -4.05 -10.90 3.22
CA TRP A 236 -4.56 -10.00 4.24
C TRP A 236 -5.38 -10.69 5.34
N ASP A 237 -6.10 -11.73 4.99
CA ASP A 237 -6.99 -12.51 5.86
C ASP A 237 -6.38 -13.83 6.35
N GLY A 238 -5.18 -14.16 5.88
CA GLY A 238 -4.48 -15.38 6.26
C GLY A 238 -5.07 -16.65 5.64
N ARG A 239 -5.76 -16.55 4.50
CA ARG A 239 -6.44 -17.69 3.88
C ARG A 239 -5.50 -18.72 3.26
N GLU A 240 -4.32 -18.28 2.80
CA GLU A 240 -3.36 -19.16 2.15
C GLU A 240 -2.41 -19.76 3.18
N PRO A 241 -2.29 -21.09 3.22
CA PRO A 241 -1.42 -21.77 4.18
C PRO A 241 0.07 -21.70 3.81
N SER A 242 0.38 -21.53 2.52
CA SER A 242 1.75 -21.46 2.01
C SER A 242 1.86 -20.53 0.80
N LEU A 243 3.09 -20.16 0.42
CA LEU A 243 3.34 -19.36 -0.78
C LEU A 243 3.04 -20.15 -2.07
N GLU A 244 3.24 -21.48 -2.08
CA GLU A 244 2.90 -22.36 -3.19
C GLU A 244 1.38 -22.37 -3.42
N SER A 245 0.59 -22.52 -2.37
CA SER A 245 -0.87 -22.43 -2.42
C SER A 245 -1.30 -21.06 -2.96
N GLN A 246 -0.71 -19.99 -2.46
CA GLN A 246 -0.99 -18.62 -2.90
C GLN A 246 -0.66 -18.42 -4.39
N ALA A 247 0.51 -18.89 -4.86
CA ALA A 247 0.91 -18.78 -6.25
C ALA A 247 -0.07 -19.52 -7.18
N ASN A 248 -0.50 -20.73 -6.77
CA ASN A 248 -1.51 -21.49 -7.48
C ASN A 248 -2.86 -20.74 -7.54
N ASP A 249 -3.38 -20.28 -6.41
CA ASP A 249 -4.67 -19.61 -6.34
C ASP A 249 -4.68 -18.27 -7.09
N ALA A 250 -3.58 -17.52 -7.03
CA ALA A 250 -3.41 -16.31 -7.82
C ALA A 250 -3.42 -16.59 -9.33
N THR A 251 -2.78 -17.68 -9.75
CA THR A 251 -2.76 -18.07 -11.17
C THR A 251 -4.14 -18.55 -11.64
N MET A 252 -4.83 -19.33 -10.85
CA MET A 252 -6.20 -19.79 -11.16
C MET A 252 -7.20 -18.61 -11.16
N GLY A 253 -7.13 -17.73 -10.18
CA GLY A 253 -8.08 -16.62 -10.00
C GLY A 253 -7.77 -15.44 -10.92
N HIS A 254 -6.58 -14.82 -10.78
CA HIS A 254 -6.24 -13.57 -11.45
C HIS A 254 -5.80 -13.76 -12.90
N ALA A 255 -5.02 -14.79 -13.20
CA ALA A 255 -4.62 -15.14 -14.57
C ALA A 255 -5.63 -16.04 -15.29
N GLN A 256 -6.64 -16.56 -14.58
CA GLN A 256 -7.68 -17.45 -15.11
C GLN A 256 -7.10 -18.69 -15.80
N ALA A 257 -6.19 -19.38 -15.13
CA ALA A 257 -5.64 -20.63 -15.64
C ALA A 257 -6.70 -21.74 -15.68
N ASN A 258 -6.60 -22.62 -16.66
CA ASN A 258 -7.51 -23.76 -16.81
C ASN A 258 -7.10 -24.97 -15.95
N THR A 259 -5.84 -24.99 -15.51
CA THR A 259 -5.27 -26.07 -14.70
C THR A 259 -4.38 -25.49 -13.61
N PRO A 260 -4.30 -26.13 -12.44
CA PRO A 260 -3.34 -25.74 -11.41
C PRO A 260 -1.89 -25.76 -11.91
N LEU A 261 -1.05 -24.97 -11.23
CA LEU A 261 0.39 -25.02 -11.43
C LEU A 261 0.94 -26.40 -11.03
N SER A 262 1.96 -26.87 -11.74
CA SER A 262 2.76 -28.00 -11.27
C SER A 262 3.57 -27.61 -10.02
N ASP A 263 3.94 -28.58 -9.20
CA ASP A 263 4.76 -28.35 -8.00
C ASP A 263 6.08 -27.64 -8.36
N ALA A 264 6.69 -27.99 -9.50
CA ALA A 264 7.89 -27.33 -9.98
C ALA A 264 7.66 -25.83 -10.29
N GLN A 265 6.55 -25.47 -10.93
CA GLN A 265 6.22 -24.08 -11.21
C GLN A 265 5.94 -23.29 -9.93
N GLN A 266 5.21 -23.88 -8.98
CA GLN A 266 4.96 -23.29 -7.68
C GLN A 266 6.28 -23.01 -6.96
N GLN A 267 7.17 -24.00 -6.89
CA GLN A 267 8.45 -23.86 -6.22
C GLN A 267 9.37 -22.81 -6.88
N GLU A 268 9.38 -22.73 -8.22
CA GLU A 268 10.17 -21.71 -8.93
C GLU A 268 9.63 -20.28 -8.66
N ILE A 269 8.31 -20.09 -8.57
CA ILE A 269 7.70 -18.81 -8.20
C ILE A 269 8.10 -18.46 -6.76
N VAL A 270 7.95 -19.38 -5.82
CA VAL A 270 8.28 -19.18 -4.41
C VAL A 270 9.78 -18.88 -4.23
N ASN A 271 10.65 -19.63 -4.90
CA ASN A 271 12.10 -19.37 -4.86
C ASN A 271 12.44 -17.97 -5.35
N PHE A 272 11.75 -17.49 -6.39
CA PHE A 272 11.95 -16.15 -6.89
C PHE A 272 11.48 -15.09 -5.85
N GLU A 273 10.25 -15.20 -5.37
CA GLU A 273 9.66 -14.23 -4.44
C GLU A 273 10.41 -14.16 -3.09
N THR A 274 10.82 -15.30 -2.53
CA THR A 274 11.59 -15.37 -1.28
C THR A 274 13.05 -14.92 -1.46
N GLY A 275 13.56 -14.94 -2.68
CA GLY A 275 14.87 -14.42 -3.05
C GLY A 275 14.92 -12.90 -3.26
N LEU A 276 13.79 -12.19 -3.18
CA LEU A 276 13.71 -10.74 -3.37
C LEU A 276 13.76 -9.99 -2.04
N PHE A 277 14.70 -9.07 -1.90
CA PHE A 277 14.79 -8.15 -0.76
C PHE A 277 14.68 -6.73 -1.27
N THR A 278 13.66 -6.00 -0.81
CA THR A 278 13.32 -4.67 -1.34
C THR A 278 13.15 -3.67 -0.21
N ALA A 279 13.81 -2.55 -0.35
CA ALA A 279 13.75 -1.44 0.59
C ALA A 279 14.08 -0.12 -0.10
N GLN A 280 13.73 0.99 0.54
CA GLN A 280 14.21 2.29 0.14
C GLN A 280 15.74 2.35 0.24
N ASN A 281 16.41 2.88 -0.79
CA ASN A 281 17.87 2.95 -0.87
C ASN A 281 18.39 4.39 -0.84
N PHE A 282 17.59 5.30 -1.35
CA PHE A 282 17.91 6.72 -1.41
C PHE A 282 16.65 7.55 -1.17
N ASP A 283 16.77 8.59 -0.35
CA ASP A 283 15.71 9.56 -0.10
C ASP A 283 16.12 10.94 -0.63
N ASN A 284 15.19 11.70 -1.20
CA ASN A 284 15.49 13.00 -1.83
C ASN A 284 16.02 14.03 -0.84
N ALA A 285 15.67 13.96 0.43
CA ALA A 285 16.14 14.85 1.49
C ALA A 285 17.35 14.25 2.23
N ALA A 286 17.23 13.05 2.79
CA ALA A 286 18.27 12.38 3.58
C ALA A 286 19.39 11.74 2.72
N LYS A 287 19.20 11.62 1.39
CA LYS A 287 20.13 11.06 0.41
C LYS A 287 20.38 9.56 0.62
N ASN A 288 21.63 9.11 0.50
CA ASN A 288 21.99 7.70 0.64
C ASN A 288 21.65 7.17 2.03
N LEU A 289 20.79 6.15 2.09
CA LEU A 289 20.27 5.58 3.33
C LEU A 289 21.21 4.56 3.99
N HIS A 290 22.37 4.32 3.36
CA HIS A 290 23.46 3.49 3.91
C HIS A 290 24.70 4.34 4.26
N ALA A 291 24.56 5.67 4.42
CA ALA A 291 25.67 6.57 4.71
C ALA A 291 25.77 6.89 6.21
N ASP A 292 26.97 7.29 6.63
CA ASP A 292 27.25 7.80 7.98
C ASP A 292 26.76 6.89 9.12
N GLY A 293 26.93 5.58 8.93
CA GLY A 293 26.60 4.54 9.92
C GLY A 293 25.14 4.08 9.93
N ALA A 294 24.31 4.58 9.01
CA ALA A 294 22.98 4.04 8.79
C ALA A 294 23.03 2.69 8.06
N THR A 295 22.01 1.87 8.24
CA THR A 295 21.89 0.51 7.68
C THR A 295 20.58 0.36 6.89
N GLY A 296 20.20 1.39 6.15
CA GLY A 296 19.07 1.34 5.22
C GLY A 296 19.40 0.61 3.92
N GLY A 297 18.38 0.20 3.19
CA GLY A 297 18.54 -0.46 1.90
C GLY A 297 18.36 -1.97 1.93
N PRO A 298 18.26 -2.60 0.73
CA PRO A 298 17.87 -4.00 0.62
C PRO A 298 18.96 -5.01 1.00
N VAL A 299 20.24 -4.63 0.91
CA VAL A 299 21.37 -5.51 1.27
C VAL A 299 21.43 -5.73 2.77
N ASP A 300 21.33 -4.65 3.56
CA ASP A 300 21.27 -4.76 5.01
C ASP A 300 19.99 -5.47 5.48
N LEU A 301 18.88 -5.24 4.79
CA LEU A 301 17.64 -5.98 5.06
C LEU A 301 17.82 -7.48 4.84
N GLN A 302 18.44 -7.90 3.74
CA GLN A 302 18.73 -9.31 3.47
C GLN A 302 19.60 -9.94 4.57
N GLY A 303 20.55 -9.19 5.11
CA GLY A 303 21.40 -9.66 6.20
C GLY A 303 20.63 -10.02 7.48
N GLN A 304 19.44 -9.47 7.71
CA GLN A 304 18.61 -9.80 8.88
C GLN A 304 18.01 -11.21 8.79
N LEU A 305 17.88 -11.79 7.57
CA LEU A 305 17.22 -13.08 7.38
C LEU A 305 17.97 -14.23 8.08
N ALA A 306 19.29 -14.15 8.21
CA ALA A 306 20.11 -15.21 8.81
C ALA A 306 19.75 -15.51 10.28
N ASP A 307 19.29 -14.51 11.01
CA ASP A 307 18.93 -14.62 12.42
C ASP A 307 17.40 -14.62 12.63
N PHE A 308 16.63 -14.53 11.54
CA PHE A 308 15.18 -14.44 11.61
C PHE A 308 14.53 -15.80 11.94
N PHE A 309 13.54 -15.78 12.81
CA PHE A 309 12.60 -16.88 13.04
C PHE A 309 11.26 -16.30 13.55
N PRO A 310 10.13 -16.98 13.29
CA PRO A 310 8.83 -16.54 13.80
C PRO A 310 8.80 -16.40 15.31
N GLY A 311 8.30 -15.26 15.78
CA GLY A 311 8.27 -14.95 17.22
C GLY A 311 9.59 -14.45 17.80
N ILE A 312 10.58 -14.10 16.96
CA ILE A 312 11.89 -13.58 17.39
C ILE A 312 11.78 -12.41 18.39
N ASN A 313 10.73 -11.62 18.29
CA ASN A 313 10.45 -10.48 19.17
C ASN A 313 8.98 -10.44 19.60
N ASP A 314 8.41 -11.60 19.98
CA ASP A 314 7.00 -11.71 20.40
C ASP A 314 6.64 -10.63 21.45
N PRO A 315 5.67 -9.74 21.17
CA PRO A 315 5.27 -8.65 22.07
C PRO A 315 4.68 -9.12 23.41
N PHE A 316 4.33 -10.40 23.53
CA PHE A 316 3.85 -11.02 24.76
C PHE A 316 4.95 -11.75 25.54
N SER A 317 6.17 -11.80 24.98
CA SER A 317 7.34 -12.34 25.67
C SER A 317 7.90 -11.33 26.68
N PRO A 318 8.42 -11.78 27.85
CA PRO A 318 9.16 -10.91 28.75
C PRO A 318 10.47 -10.36 28.14
N THR A 319 10.90 -10.91 27.02
CA THR A 319 12.10 -10.47 26.27
C THR A 319 11.77 -9.50 25.14
N PHE A 320 10.52 -9.08 25.00
CA PHE A 320 10.10 -8.13 23.97
C PHE A 320 10.94 -6.85 23.99
N ASN A 321 11.48 -6.48 22.83
CA ASN A 321 12.20 -5.24 22.63
C ASN A 321 11.35 -4.29 21.75
N PRO A 322 10.85 -3.18 22.28
CA PRO A 322 10.08 -2.23 21.50
C PRO A 322 10.91 -1.45 20.49
N ASN A 323 12.25 -1.45 20.61
CA ASN A 323 13.15 -0.85 19.61
C ASN A 323 13.29 -1.78 18.41
N VAL A 324 12.22 -1.88 17.63
CA VAL A 324 12.13 -2.78 16.48
C VAL A 324 13.02 -2.34 15.34
N PHE A 325 13.16 -1.03 15.13
CA PHE A 325 14.06 -0.47 14.13
C PHE A 325 15.31 0.14 14.78
N ASN A 326 16.46 -0.09 14.17
CA ASN A 326 17.74 0.52 14.55
C ASN A 326 18.57 0.94 13.33
N LEU A 327 17.89 1.31 12.25
CA LEU A 327 18.50 1.60 10.95
C LEU A 327 19.23 2.94 10.93
N TYR A 328 18.73 3.93 11.69
CA TYR A 328 19.15 5.32 11.60
C TYR A 328 19.63 5.91 12.93
N GLN A 329 19.89 5.10 13.95
CA GLN A 329 20.37 5.56 15.26
C GLN A 329 21.67 6.38 15.15
N ALA A 330 22.55 6.03 14.22
CA ALA A 330 23.79 6.76 13.96
C ALA A 330 23.56 8.22 13.54
N TRP A 331 22.41 8.52 12.96
CA TRP A 331 22.05 9.87 12.52
C TRP A 331 21.52 10.79 13.63
N SER A 332 21.32 10.28 14.84
CA SER A 332 20.80 11.08 15.97
C SER A 332 21.77 12.17 16.43
N ASN A 333 23.08 12.05 16.13
CA ASN A 333 24.13 12.95 16.61
C ASN A 333 25.18 13.22 15.53
N LEU A 334 24.74 13.55 14.33
CA LEU A 334 25.69 13.86 13.24
C LEU A 334 26.46 15.18 13.53
N PRO A 335 27.74 15.25 13.18
CA PRO A 335 28.54 16.45 13.34
C PRO A 335 28.09 17.54 12.34
N GLY A 336 27.93 18.76 12.84
CA GLY A 336 27.46 19.89 12.04
C GLY A 336 25.93 20.00 12.00
N LYS A 337 25.45 21.25 12.06
CA LYS A 337 24.02 21.54 12.04
C LYS A 337 23.65 22.22 10.71
N GLY A 338 22.68 21.66 9.99
CA GLY A 338 22.17 22.20 8.74
C GLY A 338 22.38 21.27 7.54
N GLY A 339 21.83 21.65 6.38
CA GLY A 339 21.85 20.84 5.17
C GLY A 339 21.22 19.45 5.38
N ILE A 340 21.80 18.47 4.75
CA ILE A 340 21.32 17.06 4.78
C ILE A 340 21.19 16.49 6.21
N ASN A 341 21.98 16.97 7.18
CA ASN A 341 21.94 16.44 8.54
C ASN A 341 20.62 16.76 9.26
N VAL A 342 19.94 17.85 8.89
CA VAL A 342 18.61 18.17 9.44
C VAL A 342 17.59 17.09 9.05
N ASP A 343 17.63 16.66 7.79
CA ASP A 343 16.71 15.65 7.26
C ASP A 343 17.03 14.26 7.84
N ARG A 344 18.31 13.91 7.94
CA ARG A 344 18.77 12.67 8.58
C ARG A 344 18.41 12.61 10.07
N GLU A 345 18.60 13.71 10.80
CA GLU A 345 18.17 13.80 12.20
C GLU A 345 16.64 13.67 12.33
N SER A 346 15.86 14.18 11.37
CA SER A 346 14.42 13.99 11.31
C SER A 346 14.05 12.51 11.14
N VAL A 347 14.71 11.78 10.24
CA VAL A 347 14.53 10.33 10.07
C VAL A 347 14.84 9.58 11.36
N ALA A 348 15.97 9.88 12.02
CA ALA A 348 16.36 9.25 13.29
C ALA A 348 15.38 9.56 14.44
N ARG A 349 14.83 10.79 14.48
CA ARG A 349 13.76 11.12 15.45
C ARG A 349 12.48 10.35 15.14
N GLY A 350 12.12 10.17 13.86
CA GLY A 350 10.99 9.36 13.44
C GLY A 350 11.13 7.89 13.85
N GLU A 351 12.31 7.30 13.68
CA GLU A 351 12.64 5.97 14.20
C GLU A 351 12.45 5.91 15.72
N THR A 352 12.93 6.92 16.43
CA THR A 352 12.75 7.03 17.89
C THR A 352 11.26 7.13 18.27
N VAL A 353 10.48 7.95 17.56
CA VAL A 353 9.01 8.07 17.77
C VAL A 353 8.34 6.71 17.59
N PHE A 354 8.66 5.98 16.51
CA PHE A 354 8.13 4.64 16.26
C PHE A 354 8.42 3.67 17.40
N ASN A 355 9.66 3.62 17.87
CA ASN A 355 10.13 2.66 18.86
C ASN A 355 9.68 2.97 20.27
N THR A 356 9.58 4.25 20.64
CA THR A 356 9.51 4.63 22.07
C THR A 356 8.20 5.28 22.50
N THR A 357 7.34 5.70 21.54
CA THR A 357 6.08 6.33 21.92
C THR A 357 5.14 5.30 22.51
N LYS A 358 4.75 5.52 23.77
CA LYS A 358 3.75 4.71 24.44
C LYS A 358 2.36 4.94 23.87
N ILE A 359 1.68 3.87 23.55
CA ILE A 359 0.34 3.87 22.97
C ILE A 359 -0.59 3.09 23.90
N ASN A 360 -1.72 3.68 24.25
CA ASN A 360 -2.77 2.96 24.94
C ASN A 360 -3.60 2.16 23.90
N ILE A 361 -3.22 0.91 23.69
CA ILE A 361 -3.84 0.00 22.72
C ILE A 361 -5.11 -0.55 23.35
N THR A 362 -6.27 -0.07 22.90
CA THR A 362 -7.58 -0.47 23.43
C THR A 362 -8.56 -0.79 22.32
N GLY A 363 -9.47 -1.74 22.61
CA GLY A 363 -10.54 -2.15 21.70
C GLY A 363 -10.01 -2.71 20.38
N VAL A 364 -8.88 -3.40 20.39
CA VAL A 364 -8.31 -4.09 19.23
C VAL A 364 -8.77 -5.56 19.26
N GLY A 365 -9.60 -5.94 18.28
CA GLY A 365 -10.02 -7.34 18.18
C GLY A 365 -8.83 -8.26 17.94
N GLY A 366 -8.59 -9.16 18.88
CA GLY A 366 -7.44 -10.09 18.89
C GLY A 366 -6.40 -9.76 19.94
N LEU A 367 -6.46 -8.58 20.60
CA LEU A 367 -5.60 -8.18 21.70
C LEU A 367 -6.41 -7.83 22.94
N ASN A 368 -5.83 -8.05 24.12
CA ASN A 368 -6.32 -7.42 25.35
C ASN A 368 -5.84 -5.96 25.40
N ASP A 369 -6.59 -5.10 26.09
CA ASP A 369 -6.20 -3.71 26.30
C ASP A 369 -4.86 -3.67 27.05
N MET A 370 -3.91 -2.91 26.51
CA MET A 370 -2.55 -2.81 27.05
C MET A 370 -1.87 -1.48 26.68
N THR A 371 -0.87 -1.12 27.42
CA THR A 371 0.09 -0.11 26.99
C THR A 371 1.15 -0.77 26.11
N GLY A 372 1.33 -0.29 24.90
CA GLY A 372 2.30 -0.82 23.95
C GLY A 372 3.00 0.29 23.16
N PHE A 373 3.53 -0.07 22.01
CA PHE A 373 4.29 0.77 21.08
C PHE A 373 3.85 0.43 19.62
N CYS A 374 4.34 1.14 18.62
CA CYS A 374 4.14 0.70 17.22
C CYS A 374 4.70 -0.72 17.02
N GLY A 375 5.86 -1.00 17.62
CA GLY A 375 6.49 -2.31 17.63
C GLY A 375 5.69 -3.42 18.31
N THR A 376 4.61 -3.14 19.06
CA THR A 376 3.74 -4.19 19.60
C THR A 376 2.97 -4.95 18.51
N CYS A 377 2.71 -4.30 17.37
CA CYS A 377 2.04 -4.91 16.21
C CYS A 377 2.97 -5.06 15.00
N HIS A 378 4.12 -4.38 15.01
CA HIS A 378 5.13 -4.38 13.95
C HIS A 378 6.49 -4.79 14.56
N ASP A 379 6.54 -6.00 15.11
CA ASP A 379 7.55 -6.43 16.04
C ASP A 379 8.77 -7.15 15.42
N ASP A 380 8.74 -7.48 14.14
CA ASP A 380 9.89 -8.04 13.43
C ASP A 380 11.04 -7.01 13.31
N PRO A 381 12.22 -7.30 13.88
CA PRO A 381 13.34 -6.38 13.87
C PRO A 381 13.74 -5.95 12.45
N ASN A 382 13.79 -4.64 12.22
CA ASN A 382 14.13 -4.00 10.95
C ASN A 382 13.26 -4.37 9.73
N VAL A 383 12.19 -5.13 9.93
CA VAL A 383 11.22 -5.56 8.90
C VAL A 383 9.87 -4.92 9.12
N GLY A 384 9.45 -4.82 10.37
CA GLY A 384 8.18 -4.21 10.77
C GLY A 384 6.95 -5.06 10.41
N ASN A 385 7.13 -6.36 10.19
CA ASN A 385 6.06 -7.34 10.12
C ASN A 385 5.59 -7.69 11.54
N HIS A 386 4.57 -8.52 11.66
CA HIS A 386 4.19 -9.11 12.93
C HIS A 386 4.86 -10.49 13.06
N SER A 387 5.81 -10.64 13.96
CA SER A 387 6.57 -11.88 14.13
C SER A 387 5.69 -13.04 14.63
N LYS A 388 4.58 -12.69 15.29
CA LYS A 388 3.56 -13.63 15.69
C LYS A 388 2.32 -13.44 14.83
N LYS A 389 1.92 -14.48 14.13
CA LYS A 389 0.82 -14.41 13.16
C LYS A 389 -0.56 -14.28 13.83
N LEU A 390 -0.82 -13.12 14.39
CA LEU A 390 -2.07 -12.76 15.03
C LEU A 390 -2.79 -11.69 14.18
N PRO A 391 -3.87 -12.04 13.48
CA PRO A 391 -4.66 -11.05 12.76
C PRO A 391 -5.43 -10.17 13.76
N LEU A 392 -5.40 -8.85 13.49
CA LEU A 392 -5.91 -7.83 14.38
C LEU A 392 -7.00 -6.99 13.70
N ASN A 393 -8.04 -6.64 14.45
CA ASN A 393 -8.98 -5.60 14.05
C ASN A 393 -8.62 -4.29 14.74
N ILE A 394 -7.94 -3.40 14.00
CA ILE A 394 -7.58 -2.06 14.46
C ILE A 394 -8.58 -0.99 14.01
N GLY A 395 -9.70 -1.37 13.37
CA GLY A 395 -10.76 -0.46 12.93
C GLY A 395 -10.62 0.10 11.51
N ILE A 396 -9.66 -0.38 10.71
CA ILE A 396 -9.47 0.11 9.32
C ILE A 396 -10.54 -0.34 8.34
N ALA A 397 -11.31 -1.37 8.69
CA ALA A 397 -12.45 -1.82 7.90
C ALA A 397 -13.79 -1.32 8.42
N ASP A 398 -13.82 -0.53 9.48
CA ASP A 398 -15.07 0.02 10.01
C ASP A 398 -15.75 0.94 8.97
N ALA A 399 -17.07 1.08 9.09
CA ALA A 399 -17.81 1.97 8.19
C ALA A 399 -17.43 3.45 8.31
N ASN A 400 -16.86 3.86 9.45
CA ASN A 400 -16.42 5.22 9.72
C ASN A 400 -15.07 5.20 10.47
N PRO A 401 -13.98 4.78 9.83
CA PRO A 401 -12.68 4.74 10.47
C PRO A 401 -12.16 6.18 10.71
N PRO A 402 -11.51 6.47 11.83
CA PRO A 402 -11.03 7.83 12.09
C PRO A 402 -10.00 8.29 11.05
N ALA A 403 -10.12 9.53 10.59
CA ALA A 403 -9.23 10.18 9.62
C ALA A 403 -9.12 9.52 8.23
N LEU A 404 -9.98 8.56 7.90
CA LEU A 404 -9.96 7.87 6.62
C LEU A 404 -11.29 8.04 5.88
N ASP A 405 -11.24 8.12 4.55
CA ASP A 405 -12.41 8.12 3.68
C ASP A 405 -12.61 6.75 3.04
N VAL A 406 -13.75 6.13 3.34
CA VAL A 406 -14.18 4.84 2.80
C VAL A 406 -15.47 4.93 2.00
N SER A 407 -15.92 6.14 1.65
CA SER A 407 -17.20 6.39 0.95
C SER A 407 -17.32 5.70 -0.41
N GLU A 408 -16.18 5.42 -1.06
CA GLU A 408 -16.12 4.70 -2.33
C GLU A 408 -16.19 3.17 -2.16
N LEU A 409 -16.21 2.65 -0.93
CA LEU A 409 -16.23 1.21 -0.69
C LEU A 409 -17.65 0.71 -0.35
N PRO A 410 -18.03 -0.49 -0.80
CA PRO A 410 -19.26 -1.13 -0.34
C PRO A 410 -19.25 -1.34 1.18
N LEU A 411 -20.42 -1.31 1.78
CA LEU A 411 -20.62 -1.58 3.19
C LEU A 411 -21.41 -2.89 3.38
N PHE A 412 -20.87 -3.76 4.22
CA PHE A 412 -21.44 -5.04 4.57
C PHE A 412 -21.86 -5.05 6.05
N MET A 413 -23.04 -5.59 6.34
CA MET A 413 -23.49 -5.89 7.69
C MET A 413 -23.34 -7.38 7.96
N LEU A 414 -22.67 -7.73 9.04
CA LEU A 414 -22.58 -9.08 9.60
C LEU A 414 -22.32 -8.98 11.10
N CYS A 415 -22.77 -9.95 11.88
CA CYS A 415 -22.54 -10.00 13.34
C CYS A 415 -22.95 -8.70 14.10
N GLY A 416 -23.90 -7.93 13.56
CA GLY A 416 -24.33 -6.65 14.17
C GLY A 416 -23.40 -5.47 13.96
N VAL A 417 -22.36 -5.60 13.14
CA VAL A 417 -21.44 -4.50 12.78
C VAL A 417 -21.46 -4.23 11.29
N VAL A 418 -21.13 -3.00 10.90
CA VAL A 418 -21.02 -2.57 9.49
C VAL A 418 -19.56 -2.33 9.17
N VAL A 419 -19.07 -2.98 8.12
CA VAL A 419 -17.67 -2.95 7.70
C VAL A 419 -17.53 -2.82 6.17
N THR A 420 -16.41 -2.31 5.70
CA THR A 420 -16.04 -2.31 4.28
C THR A 420 -15.49 -3.67 3.82
N ASP A 421 -14.98 -4.45 4.75
CA ASP A 421 -14.41 -5.78 4.50
C ASP A 421 -14.56 -6.65 5.77
N PRO A 422 -15.20 -7.82 5.67
CA PRO A 422 -15.31 -8.75 6.80
C PRO A 422 -13.98 -9.34 7.30
N GLY A 423 -12.89 -9.22 6.51
CA GLY A 423 -11.57 -9.74 6.89
C GLY A 423 -11.57 -11.26 7.10
N LYS A 424 -10.86 -11.70 8.13
CA LYS A 424 -10.73 -13.13 8.48
C LYS A 424 -12.06 -13.85 8.73
N ALA A 425 -13.13 -13.13 9.03
CA ALA A 425 -14.44 -13.78 9.23
C ALA A 425 -14.92 -14.54 7.98
N LEU A 426 -14.55 -14.10 6.76
CA LEU A 426 -14.86 -14.84 5.52
C LEU A 426 -14.03 -16.13 5.37
N ILE A 427 -13.06 -16.37 6.22
CA ILE A 427 -12.25 -17.60 6.23
C ILE A 427 -12.69 -18.51 7.37
N SER A 428 -12.83 -17.95 8.58
CA SER A 428 -13.13 -18.73 9.79
C SER A 428 -14.63 -19.00 10.01
N GLY A 429 -15.52 -18.22 9.41
CA GLY A 429 -16.96 -18.24 9.70
C GLY A 429 -17.34 -17.66 11.06
N LYS A 430 -16.42 -17.02 11.80
CA LYS A 430 -16.63 -16.58 13.19
C LYS A 430 -16.85 -15.08 13.28
N CYS A 431 -17.86 -14.67 14.05
CA CYS A 431 -18.12 -13.26 14.35
C CYS A 431 -16.94 -12.56 15.06
N ALA A 432 -16.21 -13.29 15.88
CA ALA A 432 -15.04 -12.77 16.58
C ALA A 432 -13.90 -12.36 15.65
N ASP A 433 -13.91 -12.77 14.38
CA ASP A 433 -12.86 -12.49 13.40
C ASP A 433 -13.23 -11.39 12.39
N VAL A 434 -14.36 -10.71 12.58
CA VAL A 434 -14.76 -9.61 11.69
C VAL A 434 -13.75 -8.48 11.74
N GLY A 435 -13.33 -8.01 10.54
CA GLY A 435 -12.40 -6.90 10.39
C GLY A 435 -10.97 -7.18 10.84
N LYS A 436 -10.59 -8.43 11.08
CA LYS A 436 -9.22 -8.81 11.42
C LYS A 436 -8.39 -9.05 10.18
N PHE A 437 -7.20 -8.45 10.17
CA PHE A 437 -6.21 -8.57 9.09
C PHE A 437 -4.82 -8.87 9.64
N LYS A 438 -3.99 -9.49 8.80
CA LYS A 438 -2.57 -9.69 9.06
C LYS A 438 -1.82 -8.36 8.93
N GLY A 439 -0.90 -8.07 9.84
CA GLY A 439 0.02 -6.93 9.72
C GLY A 439 0.96 -7.11 8.52
N PRO A 440 1.10 -6.10 7.64
CA PRO A 440 2.01 -6.17 6.50
C PRO A 440 3.45 -5.82 6.89
N ILE A 441 4.41 -6.25 6.05
CA ILE A 441 5.81 -5.80 6.11
C ILE A 441 5.87 -4.29 5.84
N LEU A 442 6.64 -3.55 6.65
CA LEU A 442 6.80 -2.10 6.55
C LEU A 442 8.03 -1.68 5.72
N ARG A 443 8.30 -2.35 4.61
CA ARG A 443 9.42 -2.01 3.72
C ARG A 443 8.92 -1.60 2.35
N GLY A 444 9.62 -0.68 1.68
CA GLY A 444 9.25 -0.15 0.37
C GLY A 444 7.97 0.68 0.39
N LEU A 445 7.68 1.40 1.47
CA LEU A 445 6.41 2.13 1.64
C LEU A 445 6.27 3.28 0.65
N ALA A 446 7.34 4.03 0.38
CA ALA A 446 7.31 5.22 -0.49
C ALA A 446 6.79 4.93 -1.90
N ALA A 447 7.10 3.75 -2.44
CA ALA A 447 6.72 3.34 -3.79
C ALA A 447 5.27 2.81 -3.92
N ARG A 448 4.54 2.61 -2.81
CA ARG A 448 3.31 1.79 -2.79
C ARG A 448 2.02 2.52 -2.41
N ALA A 449 2.00 3.83 -2.39
CA ALA A 449 0.77 4.56 -2.08
C ALA A 449 -0.40 4.13 -3.00
N PRO A 450 -1.65 4.13 -2.49
CA PRO A 450 -2.13 4.43 -1.13
C PRO A 450 -1.96 3.23 -0.17
N TYR A 451 -2.34 3.40 1.10
CA TYR A 451 -2.03 2.46 2.17
C TYR A 451 -3.27 1.78 2.75
N PHE A 452 -3.04 0.82 3.65
CA PHE A 452 -3.99 -0.15 4.19
C PHE A 452 -4.48 -1.15 3.15
N HIS A 453 -5.18 -2.19 3.59
CA HIS A 453 -5.71 -3.24 2.71
C HIS A 453 -6.71 -2.70 1.67
N ASN A 454 -7.41 -1.64 2.02
CA ASN A 454 -8.49 -1.02 1.23
C ASN A 454 -8.09 0.32 0.59
N GLY A 455 -6.82 0.72 0.64
CA GLY A 455 -6.34 1.96 0.03
C GLY A 455 -6.97 3.24 0.61
N SER A 456 -7.49 3.20 1.84
CA SER A 456 -8.19 4.34 2.44
C SER A 456 -7.28 5.47 2.92
N ALA A 457 -5.99 5.24 3.09
CA ALA A 457 -5.00 6.27 3.39
C ALA A 457 -4.22 6.62 2.12
N ALA A 458 -4.39 7.82 1.59
CA ALA A 458 -3.72 8.26 0.37
C ALA A 458 -2.22 8.47 0.58
N THR A 459 -1.82 8.91 1.77
CA THR A 459 -0.46 9.26 2.15
C THR A 459 -0.03 8.59 3.46
N LEU A 460 1.27 8.55 3.73
CA LEU A 460 1.78 8.12 5.06
C LEU A 460 1.34 9.05 6.18
N MET A 461 1.11 10.33 5.89
CA MET A 461 0.53 11.24 6.88
C MET A 461 -0.89 10.83 7.27
N ASP A 462 -1.71 10.33 6.35
CA ASP A 462 -3.05 9.81 6.65
C ASP A 462 -2.96 8.56 7.53
N VAL A 463 -1.98 7.67 7.25
CA VAL A 463 -1.69 6.52 8.11
C VAL A 463 -1.37 6.96 9.53
N VAL A 464 -0.45 7.92 9.70
CA VAL A 464 -0.05 8.45 11.01
C VAL A 464 -1.23 9.14 11.70
N ASN A 465 -2.05 9.89 10.97
CA ASN A 465 -3.24 10.55 11.52
C ASN A 465 -4.30 9.53 11.96
N PHE A 466 -4.50 8.44 11.21
CA PHE A 466 -5.38 7.34 11.62
C PHE A 466 -4.95 6.78 12.97
N TYR A 467 -3.70 6.36 13.12
CA TYR A 467 -3.19 5.81 14.38
C TYR A 467 -3.27 6.82 15.52
N ASN A 468 -2.90 8.08 15.25
CA ASN A 468 -2.96 9.15 16.24
C ASN A 468 -4.39 9.39 16.79
N GLN A 469 -5.40 9.36 15.92
CA GLN A 469 -6.81 9.52 16.32
C GLN A 469 -7.36 8.24 16.93
N ARG A 470 -7.10 7.08 16.32
CA ARG A 470 -7.61 5.76 16.76
C ARG A 470 -7.22 5.43 18.18
N PHE A 471 -5.97 5.70 18.53
CA PHE A 471 -5.42 5.39 19.86
C PHE A 471 -5.21 6.62 20.75
N LYS A 472 -5.63 7.81 20.30
CA LYS A 472 -5.49 9.10 21.04
C LYS A 472 -4.05 9.33 21.50
N ILE A 473 -3.06 9.11 20.62
CA ILE A 473 -1.64 9.16 20.97
C ILE A 473 -1.20 10.58 21.35
N GLY A 474 -1.71 11.60 20.63
CA GLY A 474 -1.38 13.01 20.89
C GLY A 474 -0.04 13.45 20.30
N PHE A 475 0.35 12.90 19.14
CA PHE A 475 1.55 13.36 18.42
C PHE A 475 1.49 14.86 18.12
N THR A 476 2.59 15.56 18.35
CA THR A 476 2.82 16.89 17.79
C THR A 476 2.98 16.81 16.27
N ASP A 477 2.80 17.95 15.58
CA ASP A 477 2.98 17.96 14.11
C ASP A 477 4.43 17.62 13.71
N GLN A 478 5.42 18.02 14.53
CA GLN A 478 6.82 17.63 14.30
C GLN A 478 7.02 16.12 14.43
N GLN A 479 6.44 15.47 15.45
CA GLN A 479 6.52 14.02 15.61
C GLN A 479 5.86 13.26 14.46
N LYS A 480 4.72 13.75 13.97
CA LYS A 480 4.07 13.17 12.79
C LYS A 480 4.95 13.28 11.55
N GLN A 481 5.55 14.46 11.32
CA GLN A 481 6.43 14.67 10.17
C GLN A 481 7.71 13.83 10.28
N ASP A 482 8.37 13.78 11.44
CA ASP A 482 9.54 12.95 11.68
C ASP A 482 9.21 11.47 11.43
N LEU A 483 8.04 10.98 11.91
CA LEU A 483 7.58 9.62 11.70
C LEU A 483 7.32 9.34 10.21
N VAL A 484 6.70 10.25 9.47
CA VAL A 484 6.50 10.11 8.02
C VAL A 484 7.84 10.07 7.28
N ASN A 485 8.78 10.94 7.65
CA ASN A 485 10.12 10.95 7.06
C ASN A 485 10.84 9.60 7.29
N PHE A 486 10.73 9.03 8.48
CA PHE A 486 11.25 7.69 8.78
C PHE A 486 10.54 6.60 7.94
N LEU A 487 9.22 6.59 7.90
CA LEU A 487 8.45 5.59 7.15
C LEU A 487 8.77 5.62 5.64
N ASN A 488 9.08 6.78 5.08
CA ASN A 488 9.51 6.91 3.68
C ASN A 488 10.88 6.26 3.40
N THR A 489 11.69 6.04 4.43
CA THR A 489 13.03 5.43 4.28
C THR A 489 13.05 3.90 4.49
N LEU A 490 11.88 3.30 4.73
CA LEU A 490 11.75 1.84 4.93
C LEU A 490 11.60 1.06 3.56
#